data_14ea91deb8d0d1f432094cde6195cc03
#
_entry.id   14ea91deb8d0d1f432094cde6195cc03
#
_cell.length_a   1.000
_cell.length_b   1.000
_cell.length_c   1.000
_cell.angle_alpha   90.00
_cell.angle_beta   90.00
_cell.angle_gamma   90.00
#
_symmetry.space_group_name_H-M   'P 1'
#
loop_
_entity.id
_entity.type
_entity.pdbx_description
1 polymer ?
#
loop_
_entity_poly.entity_id
_entity_poly.type
_entity_poly.pdbx_seq_one_letter_code
_entity_poly.pdbx_strand_id
1 'polypeptide(L)' 'KPVAVNEAKFRAVCARWRAGEITATAAMQEVGLKPNTFYRRAKEMNL' A
#
# COMPACT_ATOMS: atom_id res chain seq x y z
N LYS A 1 -19.18 -3.67 -7.41
CA LYS A 1 -18.51 -3.22 -7.23
C LYS A 1 -17.26 -3.46 -6.67
N PRO A 2 -16.86 -4.48 -6.57
CA PRO A 2 -15.64 -4.74 -5.93
C PRO A 2 -14.49 -4.23 -6.73
N VAL A 3 -13.52 -3.79 -6.04
CA VAL A 3 -12.31 -3.35 -6.66
C VAL A 3 -11.20 -4.30 -6.27
N ALA A 4 -10.19 -4.34 -7.10
CA ALA A 4 -9.09 -5.24 -6.85
C ALA A 4 -8.33 -4.85 -5.58
N VAL A 5 -8.26 -3.57 -5.31
CA VAL A 5 -7.52 -3.08 -4.15
C VAL A 5 -8.44 -2.23 -3.31
N ASN A 6 -8.48 -2.54 -2.02
CA ASN A 6 -9.24 -1.76 -1.07
C ASN A 6 -8.42 -0.54 -0.67
N GLU A 7 -8.91 0.64 -1.03
CA GLU A 7 -8.16 1.86 -0.76
C GLU A 7 -7.97 2.09 0.74
N ALA A 8 -8.98 1.77 1.52
CA ALA A 8 -8.87 1.96 2.96
C ALA A 8 -7.75 1.08 3.51
N LYS A 9 -7.70 -0.16 3.06
CA LYS A 9 -6.64 -1.06 3.49
C LYS A 9 -5.29 -0.59 3.00
N PHE A 10 -5.23 -0.11 1.78
CA PHE A 10 -3.98 0.39 1.22
C PHE A 10 -3.44 1.54 2.06
N ARG A 11 -4.32 2.47 2.41
CA ARG A 11 -3.90 3.60 3.23
C ARG A 11 -3.42 3.17 4.60
N ALA A 12 -4.14 2.23 5.21
CA ALA A 12 -3.75 1.74 6.53
C ALA A 12 -2.38 1.08 6.46
N VAL A 13 -2.16 0.26 5.44
CA VAL A 13 -0.89 -0.42 5.29
C VAL A 13 0.23 0.59 5.03
N CYS A 14 -0.03 1.57 4.18
CA CYS A 14 0.97 2.59 3.88
C CYS A 14 1.31 3.41 5.12
N ALA A 15 0.32 3.70 5.95
CA ALA A 15 0.55 4.44 7.18
C ALA A 15 1.51 3.68 8.09
N ARG A 16 1.30 2.37 8.20
CA ARG A 16 2.18 1.54 9.02
C ARG A 16 3.59 1.49 8.43
N TRP A 17 3.67 1.39 7.12
CA TRP A 17 4.96 1.38 6.44
C TRP A 17 5.71 2.68 6.68
N ARG A 18 5.02 3.79 6.54
CA ARG A 18 5.65 5.10 6.74
C ARG A 18 6.05 5.30 8.19
N ALA A 19 5.31 4.70 9.10
CA ALA A 19 5.63 4.78 10.52
C ALA A 19 6.79 3.86 10.90
N GLY A 20 7.20 3.00 9.98
CA GLY A 20 8.29 2.09 10.26
C GLY A 20 7.87 0.80 10.95
N GLU A 21 6.58 0.54 11.01
CA GLU A 21 6.09 -0.67 11.68
C GLU A 21 6.27 -1.90 10.78
N ILE A 22 6.20 -1.71 9.47
CA ILE A 22 6.39 -2.80 8.53
C ILE A 22 7.29 -2.32 7.41
N THR A 23 7.86 -3.29 6.69
CA THR A 23 8.70 -2.95 5.55
C THR A 23 7.85 -2.74 4.31
N ALA A 24 8.45 -2.13 3.29
CA ALA A 24 7.75 -1.95 2.02
C ALA A 24 7.35 -3.30 1.44
N THR A 25 8.22 -4.29 1.56
CA THR A 25 7.91 -5.63 1.05
C THR A 25 6.69 -6.20 1.74
N ALA A 26 6.63 -6.07 3.06
CA ALA A 26 5.47 -6.55 3.82
C ALA A 26 4.21 -5.80 3.40
N ALA A 27 4.34 -4.47 3.21
CA ALA A 27 3.20 -3.67 2.80
C ALA A 27 2.67 -4.12 1.44
N MET A 28 3.57 -4.38 0.50
CA MET A 28 3.16 -4.86 -0.82
C MET A 28 2.43 -6.18 -0.73
N GLN A 29 2.91 -7.08 0.11
CA GLN A 29 2.27 -8.37 0.27
C GLN A 29 0.90 -8.24 0.91
N GLU A 30 0.76 -7.31 1.84
CA GLU A 30 -0.52 -7.10 2.49
C GLU A 30 -1.59 -6.65 1.50
N VAL A 31 -1.23 -5.76 0.59
CA VAL A 31 -2.18 -5.25 -0.39
C VAL A 31 -2.17 -6.04 -1.68
N GLY A 32 -1.21 -6.94 -1.86
CA GLY A 32 -1.17 -7.80 -3.04
C GLY A 32 -0.79 -7.06 -4.31
N LEU A 33 0.06 -6.06 -4.21
CA LEU A 33 0.47 -5.28 -5.36
C LEU A 33 1.93 -5.53 -5.68
N LYS A 34 2.27 -5.31 -6.94
CA LYS A 34 3.65 -5.39 -7.36
C LYS A 34 4.39 -4.13 -6.91
N PRO A 35 5.73 -4.20 -6.77
CA PRO A 35 6.49 -3.05 -6.31
C PRO A 35 6.21 -1.78 -7.10
N ASN A 36 6.24 -1.89 -8.42
CA ASN A 36 6.01 -0.72 -9.26
C ASN A 36 4.65 -0.11 -9.02
N THR A 37 3.63 -0.96 -8.97
CA THR A 37 2.26 -0.49 -8.75
C THR A 37 2.11 0.08 -7.36
N PHE A 38 2.72 -0.57 -6.38
CA PHE A 38 2.63 -0.11 -4.99
C PHE A 38 3.19 1.31 -4.86
N TYR A 39 4.39 1.52 -5.36
CA TYR A 39 5.02 2.83 -5.23
C TYR A 39 4.28 3.89 -6.03
N ARG A 40 3.77 3.52 -7.20
CA ARG A 40 3.01 4.47 -8.00
C ARG A 40 1.77 4.93 -7.25
N ARG A 41 1.02 3.98 -6.69
CA ARG A 41 -0.19 4.34 -5.98
C ARG A 41 0.11 5.16 -4.73
N ALA A 42 1.13 4.77 -4.01
CA ALA A 42 1.50 5.52 -2.82
C ALA A 42 1.83 6.96 -3.17
N LYS A 43 2.53 7.15 -4.27
CA LYS A 43 2.90 8.49 -4.71
C LYS A 43 1.66 9.28 -5.13
N GLU A 44 0.75 8.64 -5.85
CA GLU A 44 -0.45 9.32 -6.30
C GLU A 44 -1.33 9.75 -5.15
N MET A 45 -1.33 8.97 -4.09
CA MET A 45 -2.14 9.26 -2.91
C MET A 45 -1.40 10.11 -1.88
N ASN A 46 -0.19 10.49 -2.18
CA ASN A 46 0.63 11.30 -1.27
C ASN A 46 0.87 10.58 0.07
N LEU A 47 1.11 9.30 -0.01
CA LEU A 47 1.37 8.52 1.20
C LEU A 47 2.86 8.15 1.36
#